data_a697020ae20bc92e82a5a1d9def713c4
#
_entry.id   a697020ae20bc92e82a5a1d9def713c4
#
_cell.length_a   1.000
_cell.length_b   1.000
_cell.length_c   1.000
_cell.angle_alpha   90.00
_cell.angle_beta   90.00
_cell.angle_gamma   90.00
#
_symmetry.space_group_name_H-M   'P 1'
#
loop_
_entity.id
_entity.type
_entity.pdbx_description
1 polymer ?
#
loop_
_entity_poly.entity_id
_entity_poly.type
_entity_poly.pdbx_seq_one_letter_code
_entity_poly.pdbx_strand_id
1 'polypeptide(L)'
;KTYDFSEMFIVWNTYMDRAQATVRTHGDISFSQGGSFYDVLYGIKHYGLVPDSELPAGVKHGDTLSDFSEFSRVCDPFVEGIVKGRKLQTDANGNPLWKEALAGILNAYIGERPETFVYEGKEYTPKSFAESTGFNPDDYVNLASFSHHPFYEPFIIEVQDNWRWST
;
A
#
# COMPACT_ATOMS: atom_id res chain seq x y z
N LYS A 1 12.66 -16.89 15.75
CA LYS A 1 11.36 -17.31 15.22
C LYS A 1 11.24 -16.81 13.79
N THR A 2 10.76 -17.65 12.87
CA THR A 2 10.49 -17.23 11.49
C THR A 2 9.03 -16.82 11.44
N TYR A 3 8.76 -15.66 10.86
CA TYR A 3 7.40 -15.16 10.60
C TYR A 3 7.15 -15.13 9.09
N ASP A 4 5.92 -15.38 8.73
CA ASP A 4 5.39 -15.18 7.39
C ASP A 4 4.36 -14.04 7.46
N PHE A 5 4.61 -12.96 6.74
CA PHE A 5 3.80 -11.75 6.79
C PHE A 5 2.98 -11.59 5.53
N SER A 6 1.76 -11.10 5.69
CA SER A 6 0.86 -10.81 4.58
C SER A 6 1.38 -9.65 3.73
N GLU A 7 1.76 -9.94 2.49
CA GLU A 7 2.01 -8.92 1.47
C GLU A 7 0.71 -8.18 1.12
N MET A 8 -0.42 -8.88 1.14
CA MET A 8 -1.72 -8.31 0.78
C MET A 8 -2.16 -7.21 1.74
N PHE A 9 -1.78 -7.31 3.02
CA PHE A 9 -2.01 -6.23 3.98
C PHE A 9 -1.24 -4.95 3.60
N ILE A 10 0.01 -5.09 3.18
CA ILE A 10 0.81 -3.96 2.71
C ILE A 10 0.25 -3.42 1.40
N VAL A 11 -0.08 -4.28 0.45
CA VAL A 11 -0.68 -3.92 -0.85
C VAL A 11 -1.96 -3.13 -0.64
N TRP A 12 -2.87 -3.58 0.21
CA TRP A 12 -4.13 -2.90 0.52
C TRP A 12 -3.91 -1.46 0.99
N ASN A 13 -3.02 -1.29 1.96
CA ASN A 13 -2.71 0.03 2.53
C ASN A 13 -1.99 0.93 1.51
N THR A 14 -1.07 0.37 0.73
CA THR A 14 -0.34 1.13 -0.29
C THR A 14 -1.28 1.65 -1.38
N TYR A 15 -2.25 0.86 -1.85
CA TYR A 15 -3.24 1.34 -2.81
C TYR A 15 -4.09 2.49 -2.25
N MET A 16 -4.52 2.39 -1.00
CA MET A 16 -5.29 3.46 -0.35
C MET A 16 -4.46 4.75 -0.23
N ASP A 17 -3.20 4.64 0.20
CA ASP A 17 -2.31 5.79 0.35
C ASP A 17 -1.99 6.46 -0.99
N ARG A 18 -1.74 5.67 -2.03
CA ARG A 18 -1.51 6.19 -3.39
C ARG A 18 -2.73 6.89 -3.94
N ALA A 19 -3.90 6.29 -3.81
CA ALA A 19 -5.13 6.96 -4.21
C ALA A 19 -5.31 8.29 -3.48
N GLN A 20 -5.01 8.33 -2.18
CA GLN A 20 -5.06 9.56 -1.41
C GLN A 20 -4.03 10.59 -1.90
N ALA A 21 -2.81 10.18 -2.22
CA ALA A 21 -1.80 11.06 -2.78
C ALA A 21 -2.23 11.61 -4.14
N THR A 22 -2.72 10.75 -5.04
CA THR A 22 -3.23 11.14 -6.37
C THR A 22 -4.37 12.16 -6.28
N VAL A 23 -5.35 11.90 -5.39
CA VAL A 23 -6.49 12.82 -5.21
C VAL A 23 -6.04 14.15 -4.63
N ARG A 24 -5.14 14.14 -3.64
CA ARG A 24 -4.61 15.38 -3.01
C ARG A 24 -3.79 16.23 -3.95
N THR A 25 -3.07 15.61 -4.87
CA THR A 25 -2.23 16.31 -5.87
C THR A 25 -2.96 16.56 -7.18
N HIS A 26 -4.28 16.34 -7.22
CA HIS A 26 -5.11 16.50 -8.42
C HIS A 26 -4.62 15.71 -9.63
N GLY A 27 -3.96 14.58 -9.40
CA GLY A 27 -3.45 13.70 -10.44
C GLY A 27 -1.98 13.88 -10.80
N ASP A 28 -1.25 14.82 -10.16
CA ASP A 28 0.19 15.01 -10.42
C ASP A 28 1.00 13.79 -9.98
N ILE A 29 0.58 13.13 -8.89
CA ILE A 29 1.09 11.81 -8.52
C ILE A 29 0.17 10.77 -9.14
N SER A 30 0.72 9.91 -10.00
CA SER A 30 -0.04 8.87 -10.67
C SER A 30 -0.48 7.77 -9.73
N PHE A 31 -1.68 7.26 -9.94
CA PHE A 31 -2.15 6.02 -9.34
C PHE A 31 -1.85 4.88 -10.30
N SER A 32 -0.99 3.96 -9.91
CA SER A 32 -0.56 2.84 -10.75
C SER A 32 -0.14 1.63 -9.91
N GLN A 33 -0.06 0.48 -10.55
CA GLN A 33 0.53 -0.73 -9.98
C GLN A 33 2.04 -0.56 -9.75
N GLY A 34 2.59 -1.51 -9.01
CA GLY A 34 3.99 -1.54 -8.65
C GLY A 34 4.25 -0.79 -7.34
N GLY A 35 5.48 -0.80 -6.89
CA GLY A 35 5.89 -0.18 -5.64
C GLY A 35 7.39 -0.24 -5.46
N SER A 36 7.86 0.47 -4.47
CA SER A 36 9.25 0.42 -4.02
C SER A 36 9.34 -0.28 -2.67
N PHE A 37 10.53 -0.67 -2.30
CA PHE A 37 10.79 -1.19 -0.95
C PHE A 37 10.45 -0.15 0.13
N TYR A 38 10.54 1.13 -0.21
CA TYR A 38 10.11 2.23 0.67
C TYR A 38 8.61 2.11 1.04
N ASP A 39 7.74 1.77 0.10
CA ASP A 39 6.31 1.62 0.37
C ASP A 39 6.05 0.52 1.41
N VAL A 40 6.84 -0.56 1.37
CA VAL A 40 6.76 -1.66 2.34
C VAL A 40 7.15 -1.17 3.74
N LEU A 41 8.31 -0.52 3.88
CA LEU A 41 8.78 0.00 5.16
C LEU A 41 7.85 1.07 5.72
N TYR A 42 7.35 1.96 4.85
CA TYR A 42 6.35 2.96 5.20
C TYR A 42 5.06 2.30 5.70
N GLY A 43 4.55 1.31 4.97
CA GLY A 43 3.35 0.56 5.35
C GLY A 43 3.48 -0.11 6.71
N ILE A 44 4.61 -0.79 6.97
CA ILE A 44 4.88 -1.42 8.26
C ILE A 44 4.91 -0.39 9.39
N LYS A 45 5.59 0.73 9.17
CA LYS A 45 5.72 1.82 10.16
C LYS A 45 4.38 2.45 10.51
N HIS A 46 3.49 2.64 9.53
CA HIS A 46 2.23 3.36 9.71
C HIS A 46 1.06 2.44 10.06
N TYR A 47 1.02 1.23 9.52
CA TYR A 47 -0.10 0.31 9.64
C TYR A 47 0.23 -0.94 10.46
N GLY A 48 1.49 -1.31 10.59
CA GLY A 48 1.93 -2.52 11.27
C GLY A 48 2.05 -3.73 10.34
N LEU A 49 1.95 -4.92 10.91
CA LEU A 49 2.07 -6.20 10.23
C LEU A 49 0.92 -7.13 10.64
N VAL A 50 0.57 -8.05 9.75
CA VAL A 50 -0.30 -9.18 10.06
C VAL A 50 0.35 -10.47 9.54
N PRO A 51 0.09 -11.64 10.17
CA PRO A 51 0.51 -12.91 9.62
C PRO A 51 -0.14 -13.16 8.25
N ASP A 52 0.53 -13.88 7.36
CA ASP A 52 -0.04 -14.24 6.05
C ASP A 52 -1.38 -14.96 6.18
N SER A 53 -1.54 -15.82 7.20
CA SER A 53 -2.81 -16.52 7.46
C SER A 53 -4.03 -15.63 7.66
N GLU A 54 -3.85 -14.36 8.03
CA GLU A 54 -4.96 -13.43 8.28
C GLU A 54 -5.44 -12.72 7.00
N LEU A 55 -4.55 -12.57 6.04
CA LEU A 55 -4.89 -12.00 4.72
C LEU A 55 -3.94 -12.58 3.66
N PRO A 56 -4.14 -13.85 3.27
CA PRO A 56 -3.28 -14.51 2.29
C PRO A 56 -3.55 -14.02 0.87
N ALA A 57 -2.53 -14.15 0.00
CA ALA A 57 -2.68 -13.89 -1.42
C ALA A 57 -3.73 -14.84 -2.04
N GLY A 58 -4.42 -14.38 -3.08
CA GLY A 58 -5.37 -15.19 -3.85
C GLY A 58 -6.66 -15.56 -3.13
N VAL A 59 -6.85 -15.20 -1.86
CA VAL A 59 -8.01 -15.62 -1.04
C VAL A 59 -9.36 -15.32 -1.68
N LYS A 60 -9.47 -14.22 -2.41
CA LYS A 60 -10.72 -13.82 -3.10
C LYS A 60 -10.92 -14.53 -4.43
N HIS A 61 -9.88 -15.11 -4.99
CA HIS A 61 -9.93 -15.85 -6.26
C HIS A 61 -10.02 -17.37 -6.07
N GLY A 62 -9.87 -17.85 -4.83
CA GLY A 62 -9.77 -19.28 -4.54
C GLY A 62 -8.47 -19.91 -5.07
N ASP A 63 -7.41 -19.11 -5.14
CA ASP A 63 -6.07 -19.47 -5.61
C ASP A 63 -5.02 -19.12 -4.54
N THR A 64 -3.77 -19.46 -4.81
CA THR A 64 -2.60 -19.12 -4.00
C THR A 64 -1.96 -17.78 -4.40
N LEU A 65 -2.34 -17.24 -5.56
CA LEU A 65 -1.85 -15.97 -6.09
C LEU A 65 -3.01 -15.01 -6.37
N SER A 66 -2.79 -13.74 -6.09
CA SER A 66 -3.74 -12.68 -6.44
C SER A 66 -3.63 -12.31 -7.91
N ASP A 67 -4.76 -12.19 -8.60
CA ASP A 67 -4.85 -11.64 -9.95
C ASP A 67 -5.33 -10.19 -9.88
N PHE A 68 -4.48 -9.28 -10.32
CA PHE A 68 -4.75 -7.83 -10.35
C PHE A 68 -5.18 -7.31 -11.72
N SER A 69 -5.38 -8.17 -12.71
CA SER A 69 -5.67 -7.73 -14.09
C SER A 69 -7.03 -7.02 -14.22
N GLU A 70 -8.08 -7.55 -13.59
CA GLU A 70 -9.39 -6.87 -13.53
C GLU A 70 -9.38 -5.72 -12.52
N PHE A 71 -8.80 -5.96 -11.36
CA PHE A 71 -8.69 -4.96 -10.28
C PHE A 71 -8.15 -3.63 -10.78
N SER A 72 -7.06 -3.64 -11.56
CA SER A 72 -6.47 -2.42 -12.11
C SER A 72 -7.40 -1.68 -13.05
N ARG A 73 -8.14 -2.42 -13.89
CA ARG A 73 -9.12 -1.84 -14.81
C ARG A 73 -10.31 -1.19 -14.09
N VAL A 74 -10.55 -1.55 -12.83
CA VAL A 74 -11.58 -0.95 -11.99
C VAL A 74 -11.02 0.20 -11.17
N CYS A 75 -9.87 -0.01 -10.52
CA CYS A 75 -9.29 0.97 -9.59
C CYS A 75 -8.76 2.22 -10.31
N ASP A 76 -8.02 2.06 -11.40
CA ASP A 76 -7.40 3.20 -12.07
C ASP A 76 -8.45 4.20 -12.58
N PRO A 77 -9.49 3.80 -13.35
CA PRO A 77 -10.55 4.71 -13.77
C PRO A 77 -11.39 5.27 -12.60
N PHE A 78 -11.55 4.50 -11.51
CA PHE A 78 -12.26 4.99 -10.33
C PHE A 78 -11.53 6.19 -9.71
N VAL A 79 -10.23 6.06 -9.43
CA VAL A 79 -9.41 7.15 -8.86
C VAL A 79 -9.32 8.33 -9.82
N GLU A 80 -9.11 8.07 -11.12
CA GLU A 80 -9.10 9.11 -12.15
C GLU A 80 -10.44 9.87 -12.22
N GLY A 81 -11.56 9.16 -12.10
CA GLY A 81 -12.90 9.75 -12.05
C GLY A 81 -13.10 10.68 -10.86
N ILE A 82 -12.55 10.33 -9.69
CA ILE A 82 -12.58 11.19 -8.49
C ILE A 82 -11.78 12.47 -8.72
N VAL A 83 -10.58 12.37 -9.31
CA VAL A 83 -9.75 13.55 -9.65
C VAL A 83 -10.46 14.45 -10.66
N LYS A 84 -11.00 13.88 -11.72
CA LYS A 84 -11.72 14.63 -12.79
C LYS A 84 -13.00 15.27 -12.30
N GLY A 85 -13.65 14.71 -11.28
CA GLY A 85 -14.89 15.23 -10.71
C GLY A 85 -14.77 16.58 -10.03
N ARG A 86 -13.58 17.03 -9.67
CA ARG A 86 -13.23 18.32 -9.08
C ARG A 86 -13.98 18.72 -7.80
N LYS A 87 -14.90 17.90 -7.33
CA LYS A 87 -15.66 18.12 -6.10
C LYS A 87 -15.78 16.82 -5.34
N LEU A 88 -15.14 16.76 -4.19
CA LEU A 88 -15.24 15.61 -3.30
C LEU A 88 -16.53 15.70 -2.48
N GLN A 89 -17.24 14.58 -2.42
CA GLN A 89 -18.40 14.41 -1.54
C GLN A 89 -17.94 13.81 -0.21
N THR A 90 -18.59 14.21 0.85
CA THR A 90 -18.35 13.73 2.21
C THR A 90 -19.63 13.17 2.84
N ASP A 91 -19.44 12.29 3.80
CA ASP A 91 -20.50 11.86 4.71
C ASP A 91 -20.90 12.98 5.68
N ALA A 92 -21.84 12.69 6.59
CA ALA A 92 -22.31 13.63 7.61
C ALA A 92 -21.21 14.05 8.62
N ASN A 93 -20.13 13.26 8.72
CA ASN A 93 -18.99 13.52 9.61
C ASN A 93 -17.82 14.22 8.90
N GLY A 94 -17.95 14.52 7.61
CA GLY A 94 -16.92 15.15 6.79
C GLY A 94 -15.90 14.16 6.18
N ASN A 95 -16.10 12.85 6.28
CA ASN A 95 -15.21 11.88 5.68
C ASN A 95 -15.47 11.74 4.17
N PRO A 96 -14.42 11.71 3.33
CA PRO A 96 -14.61 11.57 1.89
C PRO A 96 -15.23 10.22 1.52
N LEU A 97 -16.39 10.23 0.85
CA LEU A 97 -17.13 9.02 0.45
C LEU A 97 -16.31 8.10 -0.49
N TRP A 98 -15.44 8.68 -1.32
CA TRP A 98 -14.63 7.89 -2.25
C TRP A 98 -13.67 6.92 -1.53
N LYS A 99 -13.24 7.24 -0.30
CA LYS A 99 -12.36 6.35 0.47
C LYS A 99 -13.09 5.07 0.90
N GLU A 100 -14.34 5.19 1.32
CA GLU A 100 -15.18 4.04 1.65
C GLU A 100 -15.45 3.20 0.40
N ALA A 101 -15.76 3.84 -0.73
CA ALA A 101 -15.97 3.15 -1.99
C ALA A 101 -14.71 2.41 -2.47
N LEU A 102 -13.52 3.06 -2.39
CA LEU A 102 -12.26 2.41 -2.72
C LEU A 102 -11.96 1.25 -1.76
N ALA A 103 -12.18 1.42 -0.45
CA ALA A 103 -12.02 0.34 0.52
C ALA A 103 -12.92 -0.87 0.16
N GLY A 104 -14.14 -0.63 -0.30
CA GLY A 104 -15.02 -1.68 -0.79
C GLY A 104 -14.44 -2.43 -2.00
N ILE A 105 -13.84 -1.72 -2.95
CA ILE A 105 -13.13 -2.33 -4.09
C ILE A 105 -11.93 -3.15 -3.60
N LEU A 106 -11.08 -2.58 -2.74
CA LEU A 106 -9.92 -3.29 -2.18
C LEU A 106 -10.35 -4.55 -1.43
N ASN A 107 -11.39 -4.48 -0.61
CA ASN A 107 -11.93 -5.63 0.12
C ASN A 107 -12.46 -6.71 -0.80
N ALA A 108 -13.09 -6.34 -1.93
CA ALA A 108 -13.63 -7.29 -2.89
C ALA A 108 -12.54 -8.08 -3.62
N TYR A 109 -11.42 -7.45 -3.98
CA TYR A 109 -10.37 -8.06 -4.77
C TYR A 109 -9.19 -8.61 -3.95
N ILE A 110 -8.85 -7.96 -2.85
CA ILE A 110 -7.69 -8.33 -2.01
C ILE A 110 -8.14 -9.11 -0.78
N GLY A 111 -9.20 -8.65 -0.12
CA GLY A 111 -9.71 -9.16 1.13
C GLY A 111 -9.86 -8.06 2.18
N GLU A 112 -10.62 -8.33 3.21
CA GLU A 112 -10.85 -7.39 4.30
C GLU A 112 -9.58 -7.24 5.14
N ARG A 113 -9.17 -6.00 5.36
CA ARG A 113 -8.03 -5.69 6.20
C ARG A 113 -8.38 -5.93 7.67
N PRO A 114 -7.69 -6.83 8.38
CA PRO A 114 -7.98 -7.08 9.78
C PRO A 114 -7.63 -5.87 10.66
N GLU A 115 -8.53 -5.50 11.56
CA GLU A 115 -8.27 -4.50 12.61
C GLU A 115 -7.69 -5.15 13.86
N THR A 116 -8.17 -6.34 14.19
CA THR A 116 -7.66 -7.21 15.24
C THR A 116 -7.66 -8.66 14.77
N PHE A 117 -6.80 -9.48 15.32
CA PHE A 117 -6.70 -10.92 15.02
C PHE A 117 -6.07 -11.67 16.19
N VAL A 118 -6.24 -13.00 16.19
CA VAL A 118 -5.63 -13.88 17.20
C VAL A 118 -4.48 -14.65 16.58
N TYR A 119 -3.29 -14.49 17.11
CA TYR A 119 -2.10 -15.23 16.70
C TYR A 119 -1.48 -15.96 17.88
N GLU A 120 -1.33 -17.28 17.77
CA GLU A 120 -0.82 -18.15 18.84
C GLU A 120 -1.55 -17.94 20.18
N GLY A 121 -2.88 -17.79 20.13
CA GLY A 121 -3.73 -17.66 21.31
C GLY A 121 -3.73 -16.28 21.99
N LYS A 122 -3.07 -15.29 21.39
CA LYS A 122 -3.06 -13.90 21.86
C LYS A 122 -3.68 -12.97 20.82
N GLU A 123 -4.50 -12.03 21.29
CA GLU A 123 -5.09 -10.99 20.45
C GLU A 123 -4.09 -9.87 20.17
N TYR A 124 -4.08 -9.41 18.91
CA TYR A 124 -3.22 -8.35 18.43
C TYR A 124 -4.00 -7.38 17.52
N THR A 125 -3.56 -6.14 17.52
CA THR A 125 -3.73 -5.23 16.38
C THR A 125 -2.52 -5.38 15.46
N PRO A 126 -2.59 -4.96 14.18
CA PRO A 126 -1.43 -5.00 13.28
C PRO A 126 -0.19 -4.30 13.85
N LYS A 127 -0.38 -3.18 14.57
CA LYS A 127 0.73 -2.46 15.21
C LYS A 127 1.34 -3.22 16.37
N SER A 128 0.52 -3.72 17.30
CA SER A 128 1.03 -4.47 18.45
C SER A 128 1.68 -5.79 18.02
N PHE A 129 1.24 -6.37 16.90
CA PHE A 129 1.90 -7.54 16.34
C PHE A 129 3.27 -7.18 15.76
N ALA A 130 3.38 -6.12 14.96
CA ALA A 130 4.66 -5.64 14.43
C ALA A 130 5.67 -5.40 15.57
N GLU A 131 5.27 -4.71 16.62
CA GLU A 131 6.10 -4.48 17.83
C GLU A 131 6.56 -5.81 18.46
N SER A 132 5.66 -6.80 18.55
CA SER A 132 5.97 -8.09 19.15
C SER A 132 6.99 -8.93 18.37
N THR A 133 7.13 -8.69 17.06
CA THR A 133 8.10 -9.38 16.20
C THR A 133 9.52 -8.87 16.37
N GLY A 134 9.68 -7.66 16.89
CA GLY A 134 10.96 -6.94 16.96
C GLY A 134 11.44 -6.43 15.61
N PHE A 135 10.61 -6.48 14.55
CA PHE A 135 10.94 -5.90 13.26
C PHE A 135 10.92 -4.37 13.35
N ASN A 136 12.03 -3.74 13.02
CA ASN A 136 12.14 -2.29 13.00
C ASN A 136 12.41 -1.80 11.56
N PRO A 137 11.46 -1.11 10.91
CA PRO A 137 11.66 -0.59 9.55
C PRO A 137 12.84 0.38 9.42
N ASP A 138 13.20 1.08 10.48
CA ASP A 138 14.28 2.07 10.47
C ASP A 138 15.68 1.42 10.47
N ASP A 139 15.78 0.10 10.65
CA ASP A 139 17.05 -0.65 10.53
C ASP A 139 17.41 -0.99 9.07
N TYR A 140 16.55 -0.67 8.14
CA TYR A 140 16.72 -0.97 6.71
C TYR A 140 17.10 0.27 5.92
N VAL A 141 18.07 0.11 5.02
CA VAL A 141 18.52 1.16 4.12
C VAL A 141 18.50 0.67 2.68
N ASN A 142 18.16 1.56 1.77
CA ASN A 142 18.27 1.28 0.34
C ASN A 142 19.70 1.52 -0.12
N LEU A 143 20.28 0.53 -0.77
CA LEU A 143 21.61 0.65 -1.39
C LEU A 143 21.43 0.97 -2.88
N ALA A 144 22.13 2.02 -3.33
CA ALA A 144 22.15 2.41 -4.73
C ALA A 144 23.62 2.52 -5.20
N SER A 145 23.84 2.25 -6.49
CA SER A 145 25.16 2.30 -7.12
C SER A 145 25.26 3.46 -8.12
N PHE A 146 24.99 4.67 -7.64
CA PHE A 146 25.12 5.90 -8.43
C PHE A 146 26.39 6.64 -8.05
N SER A 147 27.31 6.78 -9.00
CA SER A 147 28.61 7.44 -8.76
C SER A 147 28.55 8.96 -8.86
N HIS A 148 27.48 9.54 -9.37
CA HIS A 148 27.32 10.99 -9.56
C HIS A 148 26.68 11.70 -8.36
N HIS A 149 26.19 10.96 -7.38
CA HIS A 149 25.70 11.52 -6.12
C HIS A 149 26.84 11.56 -5.07
N PRO A 150 26.84 12.56 -4.18
CA PRO A 150 27.78 12.58 -3.06
C PRO A 150 27.61 11.35 -2.18
N PHE A 151 28.72 10.77 -1.72
CA PHE A 151 28.67 9.66 -0.77
C PHE A 151 28.17 10.15 0.59
N TYR A 152 27.39 9.31 1.27
CA TYR A 152 26.82 9.54 2.61
C TYR A 152 25.82 10.71 2.71
N GLU A 153 25.37 11.23 1.58
CA GLU A 153 24.31 12.23 1.54
C GLU A 153 23.00 11.58 1.06
N PRO A 154 21.87 11.84 1.74
CA PRO A 154 20.58 11.35 1.27
C PRO A 154 20.20 12.03 -0.04
N PHE A 155 19.66 11.26 -0.97
CA PHE A 155 19.12 11.77 -2.23
C PHE A 155 17.83 11.06 -2.60
N ILE A 156 17.04 11.71 -3.45
CA ILE A 156 15.78 11.17 -3.97
C ILE A 156 15.95 10.90 -5.46
N ILE A 157 15.54 9.73 -5.91
CA ILE A 157 15.39 9.42 -7.33
C ILE A 157 13.91 9.61 -7.68
N GLU A 158 13.60 10.70 -8.35
CA GLU A 158 12.23 10.99 -8.79
C GLU A 158 11.91 10.32 -10.13
N VAL A 159 12.93 10.25 -11.00
CA VAL A 159 12.87 9.56 -12.29
C VAL A 159 14.06 8.63 -12.38
N GLN A 160 13.85 7.40 -12.84
CA GLN A 160 14.95 6.47 -13.05
C GLN A 160 15.85 6.95 -14.19
N ASP A 161 17.12 7.13 -13.92
CA ASP A 161 18.09 7.72 -14.85
C ASP A 161 18.26 6.92 -16.15
N ASN A 162 17.96 5.63 -16.12
CA ASN A 162 18.01 4.74 -17.29
C ASN A 162 16.76 4.76 -18.16
N TRP A 163 15.75 5.51 -17.79
CA TRP A 163 14.54 5.65 -18.56
C TRP A 163 14.60 6.92 -19.43
N ARG A 164 14.06 6.81 -20.63
CA ARG A 164 13.96 7.98 -21.50
C ARG A 164 12.89 8.92 -20.97
N TRP A 165 13.22 10.19 -20.91
CA TRP A 165 12.24 11.23 -20.67
C TRP A 165 11.19 11.22 -21.78
N SER A 166 9.91 11.34 -21.43
CA SER A 166 8.77 11.35 -22.36
C SER A 166 8.45 10.02 -23.05
N THR A 167 8.73 8.89 -22.41
CA THR A 167 8.28 7.58 -22.89
C THR A 167 7.06 7.09 -22.13
#